data_4d3d5d4b1747b3c6a96553f3f01031cb
#
_entry.id   4d3d5d4b1747b3c6a96553f3f01031cb
#
_cell.length_a   1.000
_cell.length_b   1.000
_cell.length_c   1.000
_cell.angle_alpha   90.00
_cell.angle_beta   90.00
_cell.angle_gamma   90.00
#
_symmetry.space_group_name_H-M   'P 1'
#
loop_
_entity.id
_entity.type
_entity.pdbx_description
1 polymer ?
#
loop_
_entity_poly.entity_id
_entity_poly.type
_entity_poly.pdbx_seq_one_letter_code
_entity_poly.pdbx_strand_id
1 'polypeptide(L)'
;MKSLIVSTVFLLGLLGLIYTVNYLYYRFSPVRSFPSVTTLSARALLGMFISGVGYFGTLFCLVSFDSELGLNHSVSLQIYLCIGVFLLLIAAIVGIFRYDKGVWLRRNPNHSRLFLPSWNEGSKNMGVSISRVDDINYGRGVSFSWFDGCFITAGRHSVAFEYYEYKFMAHRSIRKIIYKKEMIFNFKAGAVYVIKIIPERQTFQITRYDS
;
A
#
# COMPACT_ATOMS: atom_id res chain seq x y z
N MET A 1 -37.49 -3.66 -6.80
CA MET A 1 -37.12 -4.63 -5.75
C MET A 1 -35.92 -5.50 -6.13
N LYS A 2 -35.91 -6.18 -7.30
CA LYS A 2 -34.76 -7.02 -7.74
C LYS A 2 -33.44 -6.27 -7.83
N SER A 3 -33.41 -5.04 -8.37
CA SER A 3 -32.16 -4.24 -8.50
C SER A 3 -31.56 -3.83 -7.14
N LEU A 4 -32.43 -3.56 -6.16
CA LEU A 4 -31.97 -3.17 -4.81
C LEU A 4 -31.32 -4.35 -4.08
N ILE A 5 -31.88 -5.56 -4.22
CA ILE A 5 -31.32 -6.79 -3.66
C ILE A 5 -29.94 -7.08 -4.31
N VAL A 6 -29.85 -6.95 -5.64
CA VAL A 6 -28.60 -7.16 -6.38
C VAL A 6 -27.51 -6.19 -5.92
N SER A 7 -27.85 -4.89 -5.81
CA SER A 7 -26.89 -3.88 -5.33
C SER A 7 -26.43 -4.14 -3.89
N THR A 8 -27.34 -4.59 -3.03
CA THR A 8 -27.01 -4.89 -1.63
C THR A 8 -26.09 -6.12 -1.54
N VAL A 9 -26.38 -7.18 -2.28
CA VAL A 9 -25.53 -8.39 -2.32
C VAL A 9 -24.14 -8.06 -2.88
N PHE A 10 -24.07 -7.22 -3.93
CA PHE A 10 -22.80 -6.76 -4.49
C PHE A 10 -21.99 -5.98 -3.46
N LEU A 11 -22.61 -5.03 -2.73
CA LEU A 11 -21.96 -4.22 -1.72
C LEU A 11 -21.44 -5.08 -0.56
N LEU A 12 -22.24 -6.04 -0.08
CA LEU A 12 -21.85 -6.97 0.98
C LEU A 12 -20.71 -7.89 0.51
N GLY A 13 -20.75 -8.35 -0.74
CA GLY A 13 -19.67 -9.12 -1.36
C GLY A 13 -18.37 -8.32 -1.42
N LEU A 14 -18.43 -7.05 -1.84
CA LEU A 14 -17.28 -6.14 -1.90
C LEU A 14 -16.68 -5.89 -0.50
N LEU A 15 -17.53 -5.64 0.50
CA LEU A 15 -17.10 -5.44 1.90
C LEU A 15 -16.47 -6.71 2.47
N GLY A 16 -17.07 -7.88 2.24
CA GLY A 16 -16.52 -9.17 2.63
C GLY A 16 -15.18 -9.44 1.99
N LEU A 17 -15.02 -9.08 0.72
CA LEU A 17 -13.78 -9.18 -0.03
C LEU A 17 -12.69 -8.28 0.55
N ILE A 18 -12.99 -6.99 0.77
CA ILE A 18 -12.06 -6.04 1.38
C ILE A 18 -11.61 -6.56 2.74
N TYR A 19 -12.54 -7.08 3.55
CA TYR A 19 -12.23 -7.66 4.85
C TYR A 19 -11.32 -8.90 4.72
N THR A 20 -11.63 -9.82 3.81
CA THR A 20 -10.84 -11.04 3.58
C THR A 20 -9.43 -10.70 3.09
N VAL A 21 -9.29 -9.76 2.16
CA VAL A 21 -7.98 -9.30 1.66
C VAL A 21 -7.18 -8.66 2.78
N ASN A 22 -7.79 -7.80 3.60
CA ASN A 22 -7.14 -7.23 4.76
C ASN A 22 -6.70 -8.32 5.74
N TYR A 23 -7.59 -9.27 6.06
CA TYR A 23 -7.27 -10.39 6.97
C TYR A 23 -6.12 -11.25 6.45
N LEU A 24 -6.14 -11.65 5.19
CA LEU A 24 -5.06 -12.42 4.57
C LEU A 24 -3.77 -11.62 4.52
N TYR A 25 -3.86 -10.33 4.22
CA TYR A 25 -2.71 -9.44 4.23
C TYR A 25 -2.07 -9.34 5.62
N TYR A 26 -2.86 -9.13 6.66
CA TYR A 26 -2.38 -9.12 8.05
C TYR A 26 -1.78 -10.46 8.50
N ARG A 27 -2.39 -11.57 8.08
CA ARG A 27 -1.94 -12.90 8.50
C ARG A 27 -0.66 -13.35 7.81
N PHE A 28 -0.47 -13.04 6.53
CA PHE A 28 0.64 -13.53 5.72
C PHE A 28 1.73 -12.49 5.46
N SER A 29 1.53 -11.24 5.80
CA SER A 29 2.57 -10.22 5.74
C SER A 29 3.24 -10.09 7.11
N PRO A 30 4.58 -10.18 7.22
CA PRO A 30 5.28 -9.87 8.45
C PRO A 30 5.18 -8.38 8.80
N VAL A 31 4.61 -7.57 7.92
CA VAL A 31 4.37 -6.14 8.06
C VAL A 31 2.86 -5.93 8.03
N ARG A 32 2.31 -5.43 9.12
CA ARG A 32 0.86 -5.26 9.32
C ARG A 32 0.30 -4.00 8.63
N SER A 33 0.71 -3.69 7.40
CA SER A 33 0.20 -2.51 6.73
C SER A 33 0.14 -2.64 5.21
N PHE A 34 -0.62 -1.77 4.57
CA PHE A 34 -0.75 -1.76 3.12
C PHE A 34 0.58 -1.45 2.44
N PRO A 35 0.86 -2.10 1.28
CA PRO A 35 2.06 -1.82 0.51
C PRO A 35 2.06 -0.38 0.00
N SER A 36 3.21 0.28 0.08
CA SER A 36 3.44 1.53 -0.60
C SER A 36 3.92 1.26 -2.01
N VAL A 37 3.30 1.88 -3.00
CA VAL A 37 3.72 1.77 -4.41
C VAL A 37 4.97 2.60 -4.72
N THR A 38 5.39 3.47 -3.81
CA THR A 38 6.46 4.46 -4.05
C THR A 38 7.83 3.83 -4.26
N THR A 39 8.10 2.71 -3.60
CA THR A 39 9.40 2.01 -3.66
C THR A 39 9.40 0.75 -4.53
N LEU A 40 8.25 0.40 -5.12
CA LEU A 40 8.16 -0.75 -6.03
C LEU A 40 9.05 -0.57 -7.26
N SER A 41 9.58 -1.68 -7.75
CA SER A 41 10.34 -1.70 -8.99
C SER A 41 9.47 -1.33 -10.19
N ALA A 42 10.09 -0.83 -11.27
CA ALA A 42 9.36 -0.52 -12.50
C ALA A 42 8.66 -1.77 -13.09
N ARG A 43 9.25 -2.96 -12.93
CA ARG A 43 8.65 -4.23 -13.38
C ARG A 43 7.40 -4.58 -12.58
N ALA A 44 7.40 -4.37 -11.26
CA ALA A 44 6.24 -4.59 -10.41
C ALA A 44 5.11 -3.61 -10.75
N LEU A 45 5.43 -2.33 -10.97
CA LEU A 45 4.45 -1.32 -11.39
C LEU A 45 3.84 -1.65 -12.76
N LEU A 46 4.66 -2.08 -13.72
CA LEU A 46 4.17 -2.52 -15.03
C LEU A 46 3.27 -3.76 -14.90
N GLY A 47 3.65 -4.75 -14.08
CA GLY A 47 2.82 -5.93 -13.82
C GLY A 47 1.47 -5.58 -13.20
N MET A 48 1.42 -4.63 -12.25
CA MET A 48 0.17 -4.15 -11.68
C MET A 48 -0.70 -3.42 -12.71
N PHE A 49 -0.08 -2.59 -13.57
CA PHE A 49 -0.77 -1.90 -14.65
C PHE A 49 -1.38 -2.90 -15.64
N ILE A 50 -0.61 -3.89 -16.11
CA ILE A 50 -1.10 -4.94 -17.02
C ILE A 50 -2.24 -5.73 -16.38
N SER A 51 -2.13 -6.08 -15.09
CA SER A 51 -3.20 -6.77 -14.36
C SER A 51 -4.48 -5.92 -14.30
N GLY A 52 -4.34 -4.60 -14.11
CA GLY A 52 -5.47 -3.67 -14.14
C GLY A 52 -6.12 -3.58 -15.51
N VAL A 53 -5.33 -3.44 -16.58
CA VAL A 53 -5.84 -3.41 -17.97
C VAL A 53 -6.53 -4.73 -18.31
N GLY A 54 -5.95 -5.86 -17.94
CA GLY A 54 -6.56 -7.18 -18.13
C GLY A 54 -7.90 -7.31 -17.41
N TYR A 55 -7.99 -6.80 -16.18
CA TYR A 55 -9.23 -6.77 -15.41
C TYR A 55 -10.33 -5.97 -16.14
N PHE A 56 -10.05 -4.73 -16.52
CA PHE A 56 -11.03 -3.90 -17.23
C PHE A 56 -11.40 -4.45 -18.60
N GLY A 57 -10.43 -5.01 -19.34
CA GLY A 57 -10.69 -5.69 -20.61
C GLY A 57 -11.62 -6.90 -20.45
N THR A 58 -11.38 -7.73 -19.44
CA THR A 58 -12.23 -8.89 -19.14
C THR A 58 -13.66 -8.46 -18.76
N LEU A 59 -13.79 -7.43 -17.91
CA LEU A 59 -15.11 -6.89 -17.56
C LEU A 59 -15.84 -6.33 -18.77
N PHE A 60 -15.15 -5.59 -19.62
CA PHE A 60 -15.72 -5.04 -20.84
C PHE A 60 -16.21 -6.17 -21.76
N CYS A 61 -15.40 -7.20 -21.98
CA CYS A 61 -15.80 -8.37 -22.76
C CYS A 61 -17.04 -9.05 -22.17
N LEU A 62 -17.05 -9.32 -20.85
CA LEU A 62 -18.20 -9.97 -20.19
C LEU A 62 -19.50 -9.18 -20.38
N VAL A 63 -19.43 -7.84 -20.27
CA VAL A 63 -20.62 -6.98 -20.46
C VAL A 63 -21.05 -6.91 -21.92
N SER A 64 -20.11 -6.81 -22.86
CA SER A 64 -20.40 -6.70 -24.29
C SER A 64 -20.95 -7.99 -24.87
N PHE A 65 -20.37 -9.14 -24.54
CA PHE A 65 -20.83 -10.44 -25.03
C PHE A 65 -22.24 -10.81 -24.55
N ASP A 66 -22.62 -10.40 -23.35
CA ASP A 66 -23.94 -10.67 -22.80
C ASP A 66 -25.03 -9.93 -23.58
N SER A 67 -24.73 -8.72 -24.07
CA SER A 67 -25.64 -7.93 -24.87
C SER A 67 -25.82 -8.46 -26.31
N GLU A 68 -24.77 -9.05 -26.89
CA GLU A 68 -24.81 -9.54 -28.32
C GLU A 68 -25.35 -10.96 -28.45
N LEU A 69 -25.07 -11.85 -27.47
CA LEU A 69 -25.47 -13.25 -27.55
C LEU A 69 -26.89 -13.50 -27.05
N GLY A 70 -27.59 -12.49 -26.52
CA GLY A 70 -28.93 -12.64 -25.96
C GLY A 70 -29.02 -13.72 -24.88
N LEU A 71 -27.88 -14.11 -24.34
CA LEU A 71 -27.79 -15.05 -23.24
C LEU A 71 -28.36 -14.37 -22.01
N ASN A 72 -29.63 -14.70 -21.73
CA ASN A 72 -30.33 -14.30 -20.51
C ASN A 72 -29.66 -14.98 -19.30
N HIS A 73 -28.33 -14.72 -19.11
CA HIS A 73 -27.64 -15.18 -17.95
C HIS A 73 -28.30 -14.55 -16.73
N SER A 74 -28.59 -15.38 -15.75
CA SER A 74 -29.15 -14.88 -14.49
C SER A 74 -28.19 -13.78 -13.97
N VAL A 75 -28.72 -12.63 -13.59
CA VAL A 75 -27.97 -11.50 -13.02
C VAL A 75 -26.98 -11.96 -11.94
N SER A 76 -27.33 -13.08 -11.26
CA SER A 76 -26.47 -13.74 -10.27
C SER A 76 -25.14 -14.24 -10.85
N LEU A 77 -25.15 -14.85 -12.04
CA LEU A 77 -23.93 -15.41 -12.65
C LEU A 77 -22.97 -14.29 -13.05
N GLN A 78 -23.47 -13.19 -13.62
CA GLN A 78 -22.65 -12.02 -13.97
C GLN A 78 -21.97 -11.43 -12.73
N ILE A 79 -22.69 -11.32 -11.61
CA ILE A 79 -22.14 -10.83 -10.35
C ILE A 79 -21.03 -11.75 -9.88
N TYR A 80 -21.22 -13.08 -9.89
CA TYR A 80 -20.17 -14.02 -9.46
C TYR A 80 -18.94 -13.94 -10.36
N LEU A 81 -19.09 -13.79 -11.66
CA LEU A 81 -17.97 -13.61 -12.58
C LEU A 81 -17.22 -12.31 -12.30
N CYS A 82 -17.91 -11.19 -12.11
CA CYS A 82 -17.28 -9.92 -11.74
C CYS A 82 -16.51 -10.01 -10.44
N ILE A 83 -17.08 -10.65 -9.40
CA ILE A 83 -16.40 -10.87 -8.12
C ILE A 83 -15.17 -11.77 -8.32
N GLY A 84 -15.29 -12.85 -9.08
CA GLY A 84 -14.17 -13.75 -9.37
C GLY A 84 -13.00 -13.03 -10.07
N VAL A 85 -13.28 -12.24 -11.09
CA VAL A 85 -12.26 -11.47 -11.82
C VAL A 85 -11.61 -10.41 -10.90
N PHE A 86 -12.40 -9.78 -10.05
CA PHE A 86 -11.87 -8.83 -9.06
C PHE A 86 -10.97 -9.49 -8.01
N LEU A 87 -11.32 -10.69 -7.54
CA LEU A 87 -10.47 -11.50 -6.66
C LEU A 87 -9.13 -11.83 -7.30
N LEU A 88 -9.15 -12.21 -8.59
CA LEU A 88 -7.93 -12.50 -9.34
C LEU A 88 -7.04 -11.27 -9.47
N LEU A 89 -7.61 -10.08 -9.71
CA LEU A 89 -6.84 -8.83 -9.73
C LEU A 89 -6.13 -8.58 -8.40
N ILE A 90 -6.87 -8.72 -7.29
CA ILE A 90 -6.28 -8.52 -5.96
C ILE A 90 -5.17 -9.55 -5.70
N ALA A 91 -5.41 -10.81 -6.01
CA ALA A 91 -4.41 -11.86 -5.86
C ALA A 91 -3.15 -11.56 -6.69
N ALA A 92 -3.31 -11.07 -7.92
CA ALA A 92 -2.20 -10.66 -8.77
C ALA A 92 -1.41 -9.49 -8.16
N ILE A 93 -2.09 -8.43 -7.70
CA ILE A 93 -1.43 -7.27 -7.08
C ILE A 93 -0.66 -7.68 -5.82
N VAL A 94 -1.28 -8.48 -4.93
CA VAL A 94 -0.62 -8.99 -3.72
C VAL A 94 0.56 -9.89 -4.08
N GLY A 95 0.42 -10.75 -5.08
CA GLY A 95 1.47 -11.61 -5.58
C GLY A 95 2.68 -10.83 -6.10
N ILE A 96 2.43 -9.82 -6.94
CA ILE A 96 3.47 -8.95 -7.51
C ILE A 96 4.20 -8.20 -6.39
N PHE A 97 3.46 -7.63 -5.44
CA PHE A 97 4.06 -6.94 -4.29
C PHE A 97 4.93 -7.86 -3.45
N ARG A 98 4.46 -9.08 -3.14
CA ARG A 98 5.22 -10.08 -2.38
C ARG A 98 6.47 -10.53 -3.12
N TYR A 99 6.36 -10.73 -4.41
CA TYR A 99 7.48 -11.10 -5.26
C TYR A 99 8.56 -10.00 -5.25
N ASP A 100 8.17 -8.75 -5.51
CA ASP A 100 9.09 -7.61 -5.54
C ASP A 100 9.79 -7.39 -4.18
N LYS A 101 9.03 -7.47 -3.09
CA LYS A 101 9.57 -7.47 -1.72
C LYS A 101 10.57 -8.61 -1.51
N GLY A 102 10.24 -9.82 -1.94
CA GLY A 102 11.14 -10.98 -1.82
C GLY A 102 12.43 -10.81 -2.62
N VAL A 103 12.34 -10.22 -3.81
CA VAL A 103 13.53 -9.87 -4.63
C VAL A 103 14.39 -8.83 -3.92
N TRP A 104 13.75 -7.77 -3.38
CA TRP A 104 14.47 -6.72 -2.66
C TRP A 104 15.18 -7.27 -1.42
N LEU A 105 14.51 -8.09 -0.61
CA LEU A 105 15.08 -8.71 0.60
C LEU A 105 16.27 -9.64 0.28
N ARG A 106 16.19 -10.42 -0.80
CA ARG A 106 17.30 -11.27 -1.24
C ARG A 106 18.52 -10.46 -1.69
N ARG A 107 18.30 -9.29 -2.28
CA ARG A 107 19.38 -8.39 -2.70
C ARG A 107 19.99 -7.62 -1.54
N ASN A 108 19.23 -7.41 -0.47
CA ASN A 108 19.62 -6.62 0.69
C ASN A 108 19.47 -7.44 1.99
N PRO A 109 20.27 -8.51 2.20
CA PRO A 109 20.15 -9.37 3.36
C PRO A 109 20.43 -8.62 4.67
N ASN A 110 21.32 -7.63 4.63
CA ASN A 110 21.69 -6.79 5.75
C ASN A 110 20.84 -5.52 5.81
N HIS A 111 19.52 -5.68 5.91
CA HIS A 111 18.60 -4.53 6.02
C HIS A 111 18.20 -4.27 7.47
N SER A 112 17.77 -3.06 7.73
CA SER A 112 17.13 -2.63 8.96
C SER A 112 15.64 -2.42 8.74
N ARG A 113 14.87 -2.42 9.80
CA ARG A 113 13.44 -2.09 9.77
C ARG A 113 13.21 -0.75 10.44
N LEU A 114 12.47 0.12 9.79
CA LEU A 114 12.12 1.44 10.30
C LEU A 114 10.61 1.58 10.35
N PHE A 115 10.05 1.82 11.54
CA PHE A 115 8.65 2.12 11.73
C PHE A 115 8.40 3.62 11.70
N LEU A 116 7.38 4.01 10.92
CA LEU A 116 6.94 5.38 10.74
C LEU A 116 5.61 5.54 11.49
N PRO A 117 5.54 6.42 12.50
CA PRO A 117 4.31 6.61 13.25
C PRO A 117 3.22 7.24 12.37
N SER A 118 2.00 6.73 12.52
CA SER A 118 0.78 7.33 11.99
C SER A 118 -0.32 7.20 13.02
N TRP A 119 -1.15 8.22 13.17
CA TRP A 119 -2.26 8.23 14.12
C TRP A 119 -3.38 9.15 13.64
N ASN A 120 -4.57 8.92 14.20
CA ASN A 120 -5.73 9.75 13.95
C ASN A 120 -5.97 10.68 15.15
N GLU A 121 -6.18 11.94 14.88
CA GLU A 121 -6.58 12.94 15.87
C GLU A 121 -7.86 13.64 15.40
N GLY A 122 -8.98 13.18 15.90
CA GLY A 122 -10.30 13.61 15.43
C GLY A 122 -10.50 13.30 13.94
N SER A 123 -10.75 14.33 13.13
CA SER A 123 -10.91 14.21 11.67
C SER A 123 -9.59 14.27 10.88
N LYS A 124 -8.46 14.33 11.58
CA LYS A 124 -7.13 14.46 10.96
C LYS A 124 -6.38 13.16 11.08
N ASN A 125 -5.75 12.75 10.02
CA ASN A 125 -4.78 11.66 10.02
C ASN A 125 -3.38 12.27 9.91
N MET A 126 -2.56 12.06 10.92
CA MET A 126 -1.21 12.60 11.03
C MET A 126 -0.20 11.46 10.91
N GLY A 127 0.97 11.75 10.38
CA GLY A 127 2.00 10.72 10.28
C GLY A 127 3.33 11.23 9.74
N VAL A 128 4.28 10.31 9.70
CA VAL A 128 5.60 10.52 9.12
C VAL A 128 5.73 9.69 7.85
N SER A 129 6.31 10.30 6.83
CA SER A 129 6.70 9.59 5.60
C SER A 129 8.14 9.91 5.23
N ILE A 130 8.73 9.05 4.42
CA ILE A 130 10.02 9.27 3.80
C ILE A 130 9.79 9.86 2.41
N SER A 131 10.39 11.02 2.14
CA SER A 131 10.34 11.63 0.80
C SER A 131 11.58 11.30 -0.02
N ARG A 132 12.73 11.09 0.62
CA ARG A 132 14.01 10.85 -0.04
C ARG A 132 14.95 10.05 0.84
N VAL A 133 15.75 9.18 0.22
CA VAL A 133 16.89 8.49 0.84
C VAL A 133 18.07 8.62 -0.12
N ASP A 134 19.22 9.12 0.35
CA ASP A 134 20.45 9.30 -0.46
C ASP A 134 20.17 9.99 -1.81
N ASP A 135 19.42 11.08 -1.79
CA ASP A 135 18.96 11.82 -2.98
C ASP A 135 18.03 11.06 -3.94
N ILE A 136 17.64 9.85 -3.60
CA ILE A 136 16.68 9.06 -4.37
C ILE A 136 15.26 9.31 -3.84
N ASN A 137 14.38 9.76 -4.70
CA ASN A 137 12.97 9.97 -4.37
C ASN A 137 12.35 8.67 -3.80
N TYR A 138 11.77 8.79 -2.59
CA TYR A 138 11.20 7.68 -1.83
C TYR A 138 12.19 6.56 -1.49
N GLY A 139 13.49 6.71 -1.80
CA GLY A 139 14.53 5.70 -1.57
C GLY A 139 14.37 4.42 -2.39
N ARG A 140 13.82 4.51 -3.61
CA ARG A 140 13.60 3.33 -4.47
C ARG A 140 14.93 2.59 -4.72
N GLY A 141 14.98 1.30 -4.37
CA GLY A 141 16.17 0.46 -4.47
C GLY A 141 16.98 0.39 -3.17
N VAL A 142 17.12 1.48 -2.42
CA VAL A 142 17.79 1.56 -1.11
C VAL A 142 16.83 1.20 0.01
N SER A 143 15.54 1.49 -0.16
CA SER A 143 14.49 1.12 0.77
C SER A 143 13.33 0.42 0.07
N PHE A 144 12.56 -0.32 0.84
CA PHE A 144 11.30 -0.92 0.42
C PHE A 144 10.23 -0.57 1.44
N SER A 145 9.28 0.28 1.07
CA SER A 145 8.35 0.89 2.01
C SER A 145 6.95 0.27 1.96
N TRP A 146 6.26 0.38 3.08
CA TRP A 146 4.84 0.15 3.26
C TRP A 146 4.24 1.35 4.01
N PHE A 147 2.98 1.32 4.32
CA PHE A 147 2.26 2.49 4.84
C PHE A 147 2.85 3.06 6.14
N ASP A 148 3.21 2.21 7.12
CA ASP A 148 3.71 2.59 8.45
C ASP A 148 5.18 2.26 8.67
N GLY A 149 5.96 2.06 7.60
CA GLY A 149 7.38 1.80 7.73
C GLY A 149 8.07 1.40 6.44
N CYS A 150 9.33 1.05 6.58
CA CYS A 150 10.14 0.54 5.48
C CYS A 150 11.23 -0.41 5.95
N PHE A 151 11.72 -1.25 5.04
CA PHE A 151 13.06 -1.79 5.12
C PHE A 151 14.02 -0.79 4.49
N ILE A 152 15.19 -0.61 5.09
CA ILE A 152 16.27 0.24 4.57
C ILE A 152 17.56 -0.55 4.63
N THR A 153 18.44 -0.40 3.64
CA THR A 153 19.76 -1.01 3.65
C THR A 153 20.54 -0.58 4.88
N ALA A 154 21.38 -1.49 5.42
CA ALA A 154 22.28 -1.12 6.50
C ALA A 154 23.37 -0.18 5.98
N GLY A 155 23.81 0.74 6.83
CA GLY A 155 24.82 1.74 6.50
C GLY A 155 24.40 3.15 6.86
N ARG A 156 25.23 4.10 6.47
CA ARG A 156 24.98 5.53 6.66
C ARG A 156 24.17 6.07 5.53
N HIS A 157 22.96 6.55 5.82
CA HIS A 157 22.03 7.11 4.84
C HIS A 157 21.59 8.51 5.25
N SER A 158 21.40 9.38 4.27
CA SER A 158 20.69 10.64 4.42
C SER A 158 19.21 10.40 4.13
N VAL A 159 18.35 10.60 5.14
CA VAL A 159 16.91 10.34 5.01
C VAL A 159 16.15 11.64 5.25
N ALA A 160 15.33 12.02 4.27
CA ALA A 160 14.43 13.15 4.38
C ALA A 160 13.05 12.69 4.83
N PHE A 161 12.69 13.03 6.05
CA PHE A 161 11.39 12.76 6.65
C PHE A 161 10.45 13.92 6.46
N GLU A 162 9.16 13.64 6.27
CA GLU A 162 8.07 14.60 6.20
C GLU A 162 7.04 14.29 7.26
N TYR A 163 6.75 15.26 8.13
CA TYR A 163 5.60 15.23 9.00
C TYR A 163 4.42 15.84 8.28
N TYR A 164 3.33 15.08 8.15
CA TYR A 164 2.18 15.46 7.37
C TYR A 164 0.87 15.32 8.15
N GLU A 165 -0.12 16.08 7.71
CA GLU A 165 -1.52 16.02 8.13
C GLU A 165 -2.39 15.76 6.90
N TYR A 166 -3.26 14.77 6.98
CA TYR A 166 -4.37 14.59 6.04
C TYR A 166 -5.65 15.13 6.66
N LYS A 167 -6.30 16.05 5.95
CA LYS A 167 -7.66 16.48 6.24
C LYS A 167 -8.61 15.81 5.26
N PHE A 168 -9.58 15.08 5.79
CA PHE A 168 -10.66 14.52 5.00
C PHE A 168 -11.78 15.57 4.95
N MET A 169 -11.99 16.17 3.78
CA MET A 169 -13.17 16.98 3.46
C MET A 169 -14.09 16.12 2.61
N ALA A 170 -15.41 16.40 2.63
CA ALA A 170 -16.47 15.56 2.04
C ALA A 170 -16.18 14.98 0.62
N HIS A 171 -15.30 15.61 -0.18
CA HIS A 171 -14.95 15.16 -1.52
C HIS A 171 -13.44 15.21 -1.86
N ARG A 172 -12.57 15.62 -0.92
CA ARG A 172 -11.13 15.72 -1.15
C ARG A 172 -10.34 15.38 0.11
N SER A 173 -9.29 14.60 -0.05
CA SER A 173 -8.23 14.49 0.96
C SER A 173 -7.10 15.45 0.59
N ILE A 174 -6.79 16.37 1.50
CA ILE A 174 -5.68 17.32 1.31
C ILE A 174 -4.56 16.89 2.23
N ARG A 175 -3.41 16.56 1.63
CA ARG A 175 -2.17 16.33 2.37
C ARG A 175 -1.45 17.65 2.55
N LYS A 176 -1.24 18.05 3.82
CA LYS A 176 -0.43 19.21 4.20
C LYS A 176 0.87 18.72 4.85
N ILE A 177 2.01 19.11 4.31
CA ILE A 177 3.31 18.88 4.96
C ILE A 177 3.47 19.98 6.01
N ILE A 178 3.66 19.59 7.26
CA ILE A 178 3.83 20.51 8.39
C ILE A 178 5.30 20.96 8.44
N TYR A 179 6.22 20.00 8.41
CA TYR A 179 7.64 20.26 8.21
C TYR A 179 8.36 19.08 7.58
N LYS A 180 9.54 19.35 7.06
CA LYS A 180 10.45 18.38 6.45
C LYS A 180 11.83 18.53 7.08
N LYS A 181 12.47 17.41 7.40
CA LYS A 181 13.81 17.40 7.95
C LYS A 181 14.62 16.27 7.33
N GLU A 182 15.80 16.60 6.90
CA GLU A 182 16.82 15.66 6.45
C GLU A 182 17.72 15.28 7.62
N MET A 183 18.00 14.00 7.78
CA MET A 183 18.82 13.47 8.87
C MET A 183 19.76 12.40 8.34
N ILE A 184 21.02 12.48 8.74
CA ILE A 184 22.00 11.44 8.45
C ILE A 184 22.00 10.45 9.63
N PHE A 185 21.76 9.18 9.31
CA PHE A 185 21.69 8.14 10.32
C PHE A 185 22.40 6.86 9.84
N ASN A 186 23.04 6.13 10.79
CA ASN A 186 23.71 4.87 10.52
C ASN A 186 22.83 3.70 10.96
N PHE A 187 22.21 3.02 10.00
CA PHE A 187 21.34 1.87 10.25
C PHE A 187 22.14 0.59 10.40
N LYS A 188 22.02 -0.08 11.56
CA LYS A 188 22.68 -1.35 11.82
C LYS A 188 21.89 -2.52 11.23
N ALA A 189 22.59 -3.47 10.63
CA ALA A 189 21.97 -4.67 10.06
C ALA A 189 21.07 -5.39 11.07
N GLY A 190 19.89 -5.82 10.62
CA GLY A 190 18.92 -6.55 11.45
C GLY A 190 18.23 -5.73 12.55
N ALA A 191 18.63 -4.47 12.75
CA ALA A 191 18.05 -3.65 13.80
C ALA A 191 16.67 -3.11 13.42
N VAL A 192 15.86 -2.89 14.45
CA VAL A 192 14.55 -2.26 14.35
C VAL A 192 14.63 -0.85 14.92
N TYR A 193 14.10 0.11 14.20
CA TYR A 193 14.07 1.51 14.58
C TYR A 193 12.66 2.05 14.59
N VAL A 194 12.41 3.00 15.48
CA VAL A 194 11.15 3.74 15.57
C VAL A 194 11.46 5.23 15.51
N ILE A 195 10.68 5.96 14.72
CA ILE A 195 10.77 7.41 14.66
C ILE A 195 9.82 8.00 15.69
N LYS A 196 10.35 8.95 16.48
CA LYS A 196 9.55 9.85 17.33
C LYS A 196 9.56 11.25 16.74
N ILE A 197 8.42 11.90 16.76
CA ILE A 197 8.27 13.29 16.34
C ILE A 197 8.51 14.18 17.54
N ILE A 198 9.26 15.27 17.34
CA ILE A 198 9.50 16.32 18.33
C ILE A 198 8.99 17.63 17.71
N PRO A 199 7.68 17.93 17.85
CA PRO A 199 7.05 19.06 17.17
C PRO A 199 7.66 20.41 17.56
N GLU A 200 8.03 20.59 18.85
CA GLU A 200 8.58 21.83 19.39
C GLU A 200 9.90 22.22 18.72
N ARG A 201 10.67 21.23 18.28
CA ARG A 201 11.96 21.42 17.60
C ARG A 201 11.89 21.22 16.10
N GLN A 202 10.70 20.93 15.56
CA GLN A 202 10.48 20.59 14.14
C GLN A 202 11.48 19.54 13.65
N THR A 203 11.69 18.49 14.43
CA THR A 203 12.68 17.44 14.15
C THR A 203 12.14 16.06 14.49
N PHE A 204 12.91 15.04 14.13
CA PHE A 204 12.64 13.65 14.43
C PHE A 204 13.75 13.07 15.29
N GLN A 205 13.41 12.09 16.08
CA GLN A 205 14.36 11.26 16.82
C GLN A 205 14.22 9.82 16.34
N ILE A 206 15.32 9.21 15.92
CA ILE A 206 15.36 7.80 15.55
C ILE A 206 15.90 7.04 16.74
N THR A 207 15.10 6.14 17.30
CA THR A 207 15.49 5.29 18.42
C THR A 207 15.51 3.84 17.97
N ARG A 208 16.53 3.10 18.42
CA ARG A 208 16.57 1.66 18.23
C ARG A 208 15.57 1.01 19.19
N TYR A 209 14.79 0.07 18.65
CA TYR A 209 13.91 -0.77 19.46
C TYR A 209 14.71 -2.02 19.85
N ASP A 210 15.13 -2.06 21.08
CA ASP A 210 15.76 -3.25 21.68
C ASP A 210 14.63 -4.09 22.30
N SER A 211 14.36 -5.26 21.70
CA SER A 211 13.36 -6.23 22.18
C SER A 211 13.93 -7.10 23.27
#